data_a26672345068f2a21369931cd070a76f
#
_entry.id   a26672345068f2a21369931cd070a76f
#
_cell.length_a   1.000
_cell.length_b   1.000
_cell.length_c   1.000
_cell.angle_alpha   90.00
_cell.angle_beta   90.00
_cell.angle_gamma   90.00
#
_symmetry.space_group_name_H-M   'P 1'
#
loop_
_entity.id
_entity.type
_entity.pdbx_description
1 polymer ?
#
loop_
_entity_poly.entity_id
_entity_poly.type
_entity_poly.pdbx_seq_one_letter_code
_entity_poly.pdbx_strand_id
1 'polypeptide(L)'
;HLVRSKHKEVVLHAESSLGETLLECYNCGCKNVFLLGFIPAKAESVIVLLCREPCLHSASVKDMNWDISQWMPLLEDKAFLDWVVRRPSAEEQEECRPLQANQIARLEESWKTTPQADMEAFEVVGVEEEIEPVHLQFEDAYAYQNVFAPLVKLEAEYDKLMKEQQSCDNIVIRWELGMNQKRVAYFIFPKADNELRLVPGDELRLKLNLGLRMWECVGHVIKILPNEEVALELKNNLDVPVDISYGYTVEFVWKSVSFDRMHTALRSFVMDDDSMSPTIQKRLLGQIAEQEPIPVALPKKLNVPGLPPLNESQMQAVKTVLCNTFNLIQGPPGTGKTVTSAVIVYHLAKLFKEQVLVTSPSNVAVDQLTEKIHATGLKVVRVCAKSRESVASTVDFLTLHYQARHLEASGPLARLNALKESQGELSAADEKRYHRLKLKAEMSILSHADVICCTCAAAGDPRLSSFTFKRVLVDEITQATEPEALIPLVLGAEHVTLVGDHCQLGPVIMCKKAAHAGLTQSLFERLILVGGRPIRL
;
A
#
# COMPACT_ATOMS: atom_id res chain seq x y z
N HIS A 1 -17.77 11.29 30.15
CA HIS A 1 -18.63 11.05 29.00
C HIS A 1 -20.10 11.34 29.32
N LEU A 2 -20.71 10.66 30.28
CA LEU A 2 -22.13 10.84 30.68
C LEU A 2 -22.50 12.32 30.91
N VAL A 3 -21.63 13.09 31.58
CA VAL A 3 -21.86 14.53 31.81
C VAL A 3 -21.85 15.33 30.50
N ARG A 4 -20.87 15.09 29.64
CA ARG A 4 -20.70 15.81 28.36
C ARG A 4 -21.83 15.51 27.37
N SER A 5 -22.23 14.23 27.30
CA SER A 5 -23.27 13.77 26.37
C SER A 5 -24.68 13.99 26.89
N LYS A 6 -24.84 14.48 28.15
CA LYS A 6 -26.12 14.64 28.83
C LYS A 6 -26.90 13.32 28.99
N HIS A 7 -26.24 12.17 28.94
CA HIS A 7 -26.86 10.88 29.23
C HIS A 7 -27.11 10.78 30.73
N LYS A 8 -28.35 10.57 31.09
CA LYS A 8 -28.81 10.51 32.49
C LYS A 8 -29.24 9.12 32.91
N GLU A 9 -29.58 8.28 31.96
CA GLU A 9 -30.08 6.92 32.19
C GLU A 9 -29.00 5.90 31.82
N VAL A 10 -28.82 4.88 32.64
CA VAL A 10 -27.82 3.84 32.45
C VAL A 10 -28.48 2.48 32.68
N VAL A 11 -28.29 1.58 31.72
CA VAL A 11 -28.61 0.16 31.82
C VAL A 11 -27.28 -0.59 31.94
N LEU A 12 -27.19 -1.53 32.87
CA LEU A 12 -26.00 -2.35 33.02
C LEU A 12 -25.93 -3.40 31.92
N HIS A 13 -24.72 -3.68 31.42
CA HIS A 13 -24.51 -4.66 30.37
C HIS A 13 -24.95 -6.07 30.78
N ALA A 14 -25.44 -6.87 29.83
CA ALA A 14 -25.93 -8.23 30.07
C ALA A 14 -24.91 -9.14 30.78
N GLU A 15 -23.63 -8.96 30.50
CA GLU A 15 -22.53 -9.73 31.09
C GLU A 15 -22.08 -9.19 32.46
N SER A 16 -22.64 -8.09 32.95
CA SER A 16 -22.36 -7.61 34.30
C SER A 16 -23.01 -8.53 35.35
N SER A 17 -22.45 -8.51 36.57
CA SER A 17 -23.00 -9.30 37.69
C SER A 17 -24.45 -8.96 38.04
N LEU A 18 -24.95 -7.82 37.59
CA LEU A 18 -26.32 -7.35 37.82
C LEU A 18 -27.24 -7.50 36.57
N GLY A 19 -26.72 -8.06 35.46
CA GLY A 19 -27.45 -8.25 34.22
C GLY A 19 -27.95 -6.92 33.62
N GLU A 20 -28.95 -6.97 32.75
CA GLU A 20 -29.53 -5.81 32.06
C GLU A 20 -30.36 -4.90 32.98
N THR A 21 -29.89 -4.62 34.19
CA THR A 21 -30.64 -3.85 35.18
C THR A 21 -30.61 -2.37 34.86
N LEU A 22 -31.78 -1.76 34.76
CA LEU A 22 -31.93 -0.30 34.68
C LEU A 22 -31.71 0.32 36.06
N LEU A 23 -30.83 1.31 36.15
CA LEU A 23 -30.58 2.01 37.39
C LEU A 23 -31.65 3.07 37.65
N GLU A 24 -32.55 2.79 38.58
CA GLU A 24 -33.65 3.69 38.96
C GLU A 24 -33.88 3.79 40.45
N CYS A 25 -34.38 4.92 40.90
CA CYS A 25 -34.70 5.17 42.30
C CYS A 25 -35.87 4.28 42.73
N TYR A 26 -35.68 3.53 43.82
CA TYR A 26 -36.72 2.66 44.39
C TYR A 26 -38.01 3.41 44.77
N ASN A 27 -37.92 4.67 45.24
CA ASN A 27 -39.06 5.43 45.72
C ASN A 27 -39.83 6.19 44.61
N CYS A 28 -39.13 6.84 43.68
CA CYS A 28 -39.74 7.72 42.68
C CYS A 28 -39.54 7.29 41.23
N GLY A 29 -38.80 6.19 40.97
CA GLY A 29 -38.50 5.74 39.62
C GLY A 29 -37.59 6.68 38.82
N CYS A 30 -36.92 7.63 39.48
CA CYS A 30 -35.98 8.52 38.79
C CYS A 30 -34.77 7.74 38.27
N LYS A 31 -34.49 7.89 36.96
CA LYS A 31 -33.41 7.18 36.25
C LYS A 31 -32.14 8.02 36.08
N ASN A 32 -32.11 9.21 36.70
CA ASN A 32 -30.97 10.10 36.57
C ASN A 32 -29.83 9.64 37.50
N VAL A 33 -28.83 8.96 36.95
CA VAL A 33 -27.71 8.38 37.72
C VAL A 33 -26.88 9.41 38.51
N PHE A 34 -26.91 10.67 38.11
CA PHE A 34 -26.21 11.73 38.86
C PHE A 34 -26.88 12.09 40.19
N LEU A 35 -28.15 11.72 40.35
CA LEU A 35 -28.92 11.95 41.56
C LEU A 35 -29.03 10.69 42.43
N LEU A 36 -28.66 9.53 41.85
CA LEU A 36 -28.78 8.25 42.52
C LEU A 36 -27.59 7.95 43.41
N GLY A 37 -27.90 7.35 44.52
CA GLY A 37 -26.95 6.68 45.38
C GLY A 37 -27.57 5.40 45.92
N PHE A 38 -26.84 4.68 46.74
CA PHE A 38 -27.28 3.42 47.30
C PHE A 38 -27.17 3.40 48.81
N ILE A 39 -28.01 2.58 49.43
CA ILE A 39 -27.95 2.20 50.84
C ILE A 39 -27.85 0.68 50.90
N PRO A 40 -26.90 0.08 51.67
CA PRO A 40 -26.87 -1.37 51.87
C PRO A 40 -28.07 -1.77 52.74
N ALA A 41 -28.89 -2.67 52.25
CA ALA A 41 -30.03 -3.23 53.01
C ALA A 41 -29.50 -4.21 54.09
N LYS A 42 -30.09 -4.21 55.27
CA LYS A 42 -29.66 -5.04 56.41
C LYS A 42 -29.88 -6.54 56.28
N ALA A 43 -30.61 -6.99 55.28
CA ALA A 43 -30.87 -8.40 55.04
C ALA A 43 -30.40 -8.81 53.65
N GLU A 44 -29.48 -9.77 53.60
CA GLU A 44 -29.10 -10.54 52.41
C GLU A 44 -28.71 -9.74 51.16
N SER A 45 -27.59 -9.02 51.23
CA SER A 45 -26.88 -8.46 50.04
C SER A 45 -27.71 -7.62 49.03
N VAL A 46 -28.83 -7.10 49.45
CA VAL A 46 -29.67 -6.24 48.61
C VAL A 46 -29.26 -4.80 48.76
N ILE A 47 -29.04 -4.14 47.63
CA ILE A 47 -28.70 -2.72 47.57
C ILE A 47 -29.91 -1.97 47.03
N VAL A 48 -30.31 -0.90 47.71
CA VAL A 48 -31.43 -0.06 47.29
C VAL A 48 -30.92 1.26 46.76
N LEU A 49 -31.35 1.61 45.53
CA LEU A 49 -31.01 2.88 44.89
C LEU A 49 -32.04 3.95 45.29
N LEU A 50 -31.55 5.07 45.80
CA LEU A 50 -32.37 6.21 46.19
C LEU A 50 -31.79 7.53 45.67
N CYS A 51 -32.66 8.45 45.27
CA CYS A 51 -32.25 9.82 44.99
C CYS A 51 -31.77 10.51 46.28
N ARG A 52 -30.71 11.31 46.18
CA ARG A 52 -30.24 12.14 47.28
C ARG A 52 -31.33 13.08 47.82
N GLU A 53 -32.08 13.70 46.92
CA GLU A 53 -33.24 14.52 47.21
C GLU A 53 -34.31 14.32 46.10
N PRO A 54 -35.59 14.23 46.41
CA PRO A 54 -36.21 14.32 47.74
C PRO A 54 -36.34 12.97 48.46
N CYS A 55 -35.98 11.83 47.81
CA CYS A 55 -36.38 10.50 48.24
C CYS A 55 -35.69 10.03 49.53
N LEU A 56 -34.43 10.37 49.74
CA LEU A 56 -33.68 9.97 50.94
C LEU A 56 -34.34 10.45 52.24
N HIS A 57 -35.06 11.56 52.19
CA HIS A 57 -35.71 12.16 53.37
C HIS A 57 -37.25 11.96 53.38
N SER A 58 -37.79 11.17 52.45
CA SER A 58 -39.24 10.92 52.37
C SER A 58 -39.73 10.07 53.54
N ALA A 59 -40.97 10.27 53.98
CA ALA A 59 -41.57 9.50 55.08
C ALA A 59 -41.59 8.00 54.77
N SER A 60 -41.86 7.59 53.50
CA SER A 60 -41.88 6.21 53.05
C SER A 60 -40.55 5.46 53.19
N VAL A 61 -39.41 6.16 53.17
CA VAL A 61 -38.08 5.55 53.34
C VAL A 61 -37.71 5.45 54.80
N LYS A 62 -38.20 6.38 55.64
CA LYS A 62 -37.95 6.35 57.11
C LYS A 62 -38.64 5.15 57.80
N ASP A 63 -39.77 4.70 57.28
CA ASP A 63 -40.49 3.55 57.81
C ASP A 63 -39.84 2.20 57.47
N MET A 64 -38.89 2.16 56.51
CA MET A 64 -38.25 0.95 56.01
C MET A 64 -37.03 0.49 56.80
N ASN A 65 -36.71 1.14 57.93
CA ASN A 65 -35.60 0.78 58.84
C ASN A 65 -34.19 0.74 58.15
N TRP A 66 -34.02 1.48 57.07
CA TRP A 66 -32.74 1.63 56.39
C TRP A 66 -31.90 2.68 57.06
N ASP A 67 -30.58 2.45 57.11
CA ASP A 67 -29.63 3.41 57.70
C ASP A 67 -29.27 4.49 56.66
N ILE A 68 -30.02 5.59 56.69
CA ILE A 68 -29.86 6.73 55.77
C ILE A 68 -28.48 7.34 55.84
N SER A 69 -27.76 7.18 56.98
CA SER A 69 -26.39 7.70 57.13
C SER A 69 -25.35 6.98 56.27
N GLN A 70 -25.67 5.79 55.82
CA GLN A 70 -24.82 4.98 54.92
C GLN A 70 -25.10 5.21 53.44
N TRP A 71 -25.88 6.21 53.08
CA TRP A 71 -26.10 6.55 51.67
C TRP A 71 -24.81 7.02 51.01
N MET A 72 -24.42 6.37 49.91
CA MET A 72 -23.26 6.71 49.10
C MET A 72 -23.70 6.99 47.66
N PRO A 73 -23.09 7.96 46.97
CA PRO A 73 -23.42 8.22 45.55
C PRO A 73 -22.95 7.07 44.66
N LEU A 74 -23.68 6.80 43.56
CA LEU A 74 -23.25 5.82 42.55
C LEU A 74 -22.01 6.25 41.76
N LEU A 75 -21.82 7.56 41.65
CA LEU A 75 -20.71 8.18 40.91
C LEU A 75 -19.84 8.96 41.91
N GLU A 76 -18.60 8.52 42.08
CA GLU A 76 -17.56 9.18 42.85
C GLU A 76 -16.32 9.41 41.98
N ASP A 77 -15.67 10.57 42.11
CA ASP A 77 -14.48 10.95 41.32
C ASP A 77 -14.62 10.72 39.80
N LYS A 78 -15.82 10.99 39.24
CA LYS A 78 -16.16 10.84 37.81
C LYS A 78 -16.22 9.39 37.31
N ALA A 79 -16.23 8.41 38.20
CA ALA A 79 -16.36 6.99 37.87
C ALA A 79 -17.51 6.35 38.66
N PHE A 80 -18.08 5.27 38.12
CA PHE A 80 -18.95 4.38 38.89
C PHE A 80 -18.14 3.63 39.94
N LEU A 81 -18.79 3.30 41.07
CA LEU A 81 -18.16 2.46 42.09
C LEU A 81 -17.81 1.08 41.54
N ASP A 82 -16.70 0.50 42.02
CA ASP A 82 -16.13 -0.74 41.46
C ASP A 82 -17.06 -1.97 41.49
N TRP A 83 -18.02 -2.02 42.39
CA TRP A 83 -19.01 -3.09 42.46
C TRP A 83 -20.14 -2.92 41.43
N VAL A 84 -20.33 -1.72 40.88
CA VAL A 84 -21.28 -1.45 39.77
C VAL A 84 -20.65 -1.78 38.44
N VAL A 85 -19.38 -1.35 38.24
CA VAL A 85 -18.61 -1.58 37.03
C VAL A 85 -17.18 -1.95 37.45
N ARG A 86 -16.75 -3.16 37.08
CA ARG A 86 -15.37 -3.60 37.35
C ARG A 86 -14.39 -2.65 36.68
N ARG A 87 -13.43 -2.12 37.43
CA ARG A 87 -12.32 -1.37 36.84
C ARG A 87 -11.35 -2.36 36.19
N PRO A 88 -10.94 -2.11 34.95
CA PRO A 88 -9.92 -2.92 34.31
C PRO A 88 -8.60 -2.82 35.10
N SER A 89 -7.79 -3.90 35.09
CA SER A 89 -6.45 -3.91 35.70
C SER A 89 -5.52 -2.91 35.02
N ALA A 90 -4.38 -2.58 35.65
CA ALA A 90 -3.40 -1.70 35.03
C ALA A 90 -2.87 -2.25 33.69
N GLU A 91 -2.72 -3.59 33.58
CA GLU A 91 -2.30 -4.27 32.36
C GLU A 91 -3.39 -4.17 31.27
N GLU A 92 -4.65 -4.40 31.63
CA GLU A 92 -5.79 -4.21 30.72
C GLU A 92 -5.95 -2.75 30.28
N GLN A 93 -5.58 -1.77 31.13
CA GLN A 93 -5.62 -0.35 30.77
C GLN A 93 -4.49 0.06 29.83
N GLU A 94 -3.30 -0.56 29.91
CA GLU A 94 -2.20 -0.34 28.97
C GLU A 94 -2.48 -0.94 27.60
N GLU A 95 -3.22 -2.05 27.53
CA GLU A 95 -3.68 -2.64 26.28
C GLU A 95 -4.84 -1.86 25.63
N CYS A 96 -5.62 -1.12 26.43
CA CYS A 96 -6.72 -0.31 25.95
C CYS A 96 -6.24 0.94 25.22
N ARG A 97 -6.55 1.08 23.94
CA ARG A 97 -6.34 2.33 23.20
C ARG A 97 -7.25 3.43 23.75
N PRO A 98 -6.72 4.62 24.08
CA PRO A 98 -7.56 5.73 24.51
C PRO A 98 -8.45 6.21 23.37
N LEU A 99 -9.76 6.04 23.51
CA LEU A 99 -10.73 6.55 22.55
C LEU A 99 -10.85 8.08 22.65
N GLN A 100 -10.79 8.76 21.55
CA GLN A 100 -11.01 10.21 21.47
C GLN A 100 -12.50 10.57 21.59
N ALA A 101 -12.80 11.80 21.99
CA ALA A 101 -14.18 12.25 22.23
C ALA A 101 -15.07 12.18 20.96
N ASN A 102 -14.49 12.40 19.77
CA ASN A 102 -15.16 12.24 18.48
C ASN A 102 -15.48 10.78 18.15
N GLN A 103 -14.60 9.86 18.51
CA GLN A 103 -14.80 8.42 18.34
C GLN A 103 -15.95 7.91 19.21
N ILE A 104 -15.99 8.37 20.45
CA ILE A 104 -17.06 8.05 21.39
C ILE A 104 -18.41 8.60 20.89
N ALA A 105 -18.44 9.84 20.39
CA ALA A 105 -19.68 10.44 19.87
C ALA A 105 -20.25 9.66 18.66
N ARG A 106 -19.37 9.14 17.80
CA ARG A 106 -19.76 8.31 16.64
C ARG A 106 -20.21 6.90 17.03
N LEU A 107 -19.55 6.28 18.01
CA LEU A 107 -19.99 5.04 18.60
C LEU A 107 -21.42 5.17 19.12
N GLU A 108 -21.72 6.24 19.83
CA GLU A 108 -23.07 6.52 20.32
C GLU A 108 -24.10 6.73 19.20
N GLU A 109 -23.70 7.37 18.12
CA GLU A 109 -24.58 7.60 16.97
C GLU A 109 -24.87 6.29 16.22
N SER A 110 -23.89 5.41 16.07
CA SER A 110 -24.07 4.11 15.46
C SER A 110 -24.90 3.17 16.32
N TRP A 111 -24.75 3.18 17.64
CA TRP A 111 -25.61 2.41 18.55
C TRP A 111 -27.08 2.85 18.55
N LYS A 112 -27.38 4.09 18.14
CA LYS A 112 -28.76 4.54 17.89
C LYS A 112 -29.39 3.88 16.68
N THR A 113 -28.58 3.55 15.66
CA THR A 113 -29.05 2.92 14.42
C THR A 113 -28.92 1.39 14.44
N THR A 114 -27.90 0.88 15.13
CA THR A 114 -27.61 -0.56 15.23
C THR A 114 -27.15 -0.89 16.66
N PRO A 115 -28.09 -1.24 17.58
CA PRO A 115 -27.79 -1.43 19.00
C PRO A 115 -26.76 -2.52 19.34
N GLN A 116 -26.45 -3.40 18.39
CA GLN A 116 -25.51 -4.52 18.52
C GLN A 116 -24.24 -4.33 17.69
N ALA A 117 -23.91 -3.11 17.28
CA ALA A 117 -22.66 -2.86 16.58
C ALA A 117 -21.48 -3.07 17.53
N ASP A 118 -20.70 -4.14 17.32
CA ASP A 118 -19.50 -4.47 18.05
C ASP A 118 -18.36 -3.49 17.75
N MET A 119 -17.43 -3.34 18.71
CA MET A 119 -16.19 -2.59 18.54
C MET A 119 -15.36 -3.10 17.34
N GLU A 120 -15.42 -4.39 17.02
CA GLU A 120 -14.77 -4.98 15.85
C GLU A 120 -15.34 -4.43 14.53
N ALA A 121 -16.64 -4.16 14.46
CA ALA A 121 -17.25 -3.50 13.31
C ALA A 121 -16.76 -2.04 13.14
N PHE A 122 -16.25 -1.44 14.22
CA PHE A 122 -15.65 -0.09 14.22
C PHE A 122 -14.16 -0.09 13.90
N GLU A 123 -13.42 -1.15 14.19
CA GLU A 123 -12.04 -1.32 13.71
C GLU A 123 -12.00 -1.52 12.20
N VAL A 124 -13.06 -2.10 11.62
CA VAL A 124 -13.26 -2.23 10.16
C VAL A 124 -13.68 -0.89 9.52
N VAL A 125 -14.42 -0.04 10.24
CA VAL A 125 -14.68 1.35 9.85
C VAL A 125 -13.62 2.22 10.51
N GLY A 126 -12.38 2.16 10.00
CA GLY A 126 -11.19 2.82 10.53
C GLY A 126 -11.49 4.08 11.34
N VAL A 127 -10.85 4.15 12.48
CA VAL A 127 -10.67 5.40 13.23
C VAL A 127 -10.42 6.50 12.20
N GLU A 128 -11.40 7.36 11.95
CA GLU A 128 -11.13 8.55 11.17
C GLU A 128 -10.23 9.45 12.04
N GLU A 129 -8.92 9.20 11.99
CA GLU A 129 -7.99 10.29 12.08
C GLU A 129 -8.51 11.32 11.06
N GLU A 130 -8.69 12.56 11.46
CA GLU A 130 -9.03 13.61 10.50
C GLU A 130 -7.95 13.55 9.44
N ILE A 131 -8.33 12.99 8.28
CA ILE A 131 -7.39 12.80 7.18
C ILE A 131 -7.13 14.20 6.64
N GLU A 132 -5.91 14.65 6.83
CA GLU A 132 -5.48 15.93 6.29
C GLU A 132 -5.48 15.85 4.76
N PRO A 133 -6.18 16.76 4.06
CA PRO A 133 -6.21 16.74 2.61
C PRO A 133 -4.83 17.09 2.03
N VAL A 134 -4.54 16.57 0.85
CA VAL A 134 -3.28 16.86 0.16
C VAL A 134 -3.20 18.35 -0.16
N HIS A 135 -2.13 18.98 0.31
CA HIS A 135 -1.86 20.40 0.05
C HIS A 135 -1.10 20.60 -1.25
N LEU A 136 -1.26 21.75 -1.86
CA LEU A 136 -0.50 22.14 -3.05
C LEU A 136 0.98 22.38 -2.72
N GLN A 137 1.24 22.96 -1.55
CA GLN A 137 2.57 23.29 -1.05
C GLN A 137 2.76 22.76 0.37
N PHE A 138 3.97 22.35 0.68
CA PHE A 138 4.35 21.84 1.98
C PHE A 138 5.49 22.69 2.56
N GLU A 139 5.48 22.89 3.87
CA GLU A 139 6.50 23.64 4.57
C GLU A 139 7.85 22.91 4.55
N ASP A 140 7.81 21.61 4.83
CA ASP A 140 8.97 20.73 4.85
C ASP A 140 8.61 19.27 4.47
N ALA A 141 9.62 18.40 4.48
CA ALA A 141 9.46 16.98 4.19
C ALA A 141 8.64 16.24 5.27
N TYR A 142 8.64 16.71 6.52
CA TYR A 142 7.82 16.13 7.60
C TYR A 142 6.33 16.39 7.36
N ALA A 143 5.97 17.63 7.02
CA ALA A 143 4.60 18.00 6.67
C ALA A 143 4.11 17.15 5.48
N TYR A 144 4.96 16.96 4.47
CA TYR A 144 4.67 16.10 3.33
C TYR A 144 4.42 14.65 3.75
N GLN A 145 5.31 14.06 4.56
CA GLN A 145 5.16 12.69 5.05
C GLN A 145 3.89 12.52 5.90
N ASN A 146 3.61 13.48 6.78
CA ASN A 146 2.45 13.43 7.68
C ASN A 146 1.11 13.40 6.92
N VAL A 147 1.03 14.03 5.76
CA VAL A 147 -0.15 14.00 4.89
C VAL A 147 -0.21 12.68 4.11
N PHE A 148 0.88 12.26 3.46
CA PHE A 148 0.83 11.12 2.55
C PHE A 148 0.89 9.75 3.23
N ALA A 149 1.59 9.61 4.37
CA ALA A 149 1.73 8.31 5.02
C ALA A 149 0.39 7.72 5.52
N PRO A 150 -0.52 8.49 6.16
CA PRO A 150 -1.86 8.00 6.50
C PRO A 150 -2.69 7.60 5.28
N LEU A 151 -2.58 8.36 4.17
CA LEU A 151 -3.32 8.05 2.94
C LEU A 151 -2.86 6.74 2.29
N VAL A 152 -1.55 6.50 2.26
CA VAL A 152 -0.96 5.23 1.77
C VAL A 152 -1.42 4.06 2.65
N LYS A 153 -1.46 4.24 3.98
CA LYS A 153 -1.94 3.23 4.92
C LYS A 153 -3.41 2.88 4.69
N LEU A 154 -4.26 3.89 4.52
CA LEU A 154 -5.70 3.67 4.24
C LEU A 154 -5.93 2.92 2.93
N GLU A 155 -5.21 3.27 1.87
CA GLU A 155 -5.30 2.56 0.60
C GLU A 155 -4.82 1.12 0.72
N ALA A 156 -3.72 0.88 1.49
CA ALA A 156 -3.19 -0.45 1.76
C ALA A 156 -4.17 -1.33 2.54
N GLU A 157 -4.80 -0.78 3.58
CA GLU A 157 -5.80 -1.48 4.38
C GLU A 157 -7.05 -1.81 3.55
N TYR A 158 -7.50 -0.88 2.72
CA TYR A 158 -8.63 -1.09 1.82
C TYR A 158 -8.33 -2.15 0.74
N ASP A 159 -7.16 -2.09 0.09
CA ASP A 159 -6.73 -3.08 -0.90
C ASP A 159 -6.61 -4.48 -0.27
N LYS A 160 -6.10 -4.56 0.96
CA LYS A 160 -6.04 -5.79 1.75
C LYS A 160 -7.43 -6.37 1.98
N LEU A 161 -8.34 -5.55 2.52
CA LEU A 161 -9.72 -5.97 2.81
C LEU A 161 -10.43 -6.47 1.56
N MET A 162 -10.33 -5.73 0.45
CA MET A 162 -10.95 -6.10 -0.82
C MET A 162 -10.42 -7.42 -1.36
N LYS A 163 -9.12 -7.70 -1.23
CA LYS A 163 -8.52 -8.97 -1.66
C LYS A 163 -8.86 -10.14 -0.74
N GLU A 164 -8.93 -9.91 0.56
CA GLU A 164 -9.32 -10.94 1.54
C GLU A 164 -10.80 -11.33 1.40
N GLN A 165 -11.67 -10.41 1.02
CA GLN A 165 -13.09 -10.69 0.75
C GLN A 165 -13.34 -11.46 -0.55
N GLN A 166 -12.37 -11.53 -1.45
CA GLN A 166 -12.47 -12.26 -2.71
C GLN A 166 -12.00 -13.72 -2.56
N SER A 167 -12.73 -14.48 -1.75
CA SER A 167 -12.59 -15.93 -1.65
C SER A 167 -13.63 -16.59 -2.56
N CYS A 168 -13.20 -17.55 -3.36
CA CYS A 168 -14.06 -18.35 -4.21
C CYS A 168 -14.02 -19.80 -3.78
N ASP A 169 -15.16 -20.33 -3.35
CA ASP A 169 -15.32 -21.71 -2.91
C ASP A 169 -15.79 -22.63 -4.04
N ASN A 170 -15.63 -23.93 -3.82
CA ASN A 170 -16.05 -24.99 -4.75
C ASN A 170 -15.46 -24.90 -6.15
N ILE A 171 -14.24 -24.41 -6.27
CA ILE A 171 -13.51 -24.33 -7.53
C ILE A 171 -13.11 -25.75 -7.97
N VAL A 172 -13.27 -25.99 -9.27
CA VAL A 172 -12.79 -27.21 -9.95
C VAL A 172 -11.42 -26.93 -10.53
N ILE A 173 -10.44 -27.77 -10.17
CA ILE A 173 -9.05 -27.64 -10.61
C ILE A 173 -8.65 -28.82 -11.50
N ARG A 174 -8.04 -28.50 -12.64
CA ARG A 174 -7.34 -29.44 -13.49
C ARG A 174 -5.83 -29.30 -13.26
N TRP A 175 -5.18 -30.39 -12.91
CA TRP A 175 -3.76 -30.41 -12.61
C TRP A 175 -2.93 -30.81 -13.84
N GLU A 176 -1.88 -30.04 -14.11
CA GLU A 176 -0.87 -30.36 -15.12
C GLU A 176 0.55 -30.24 -14.52
N LEU A 177 1.51 -30.89 -15.16
CA LEU A 177 2.92 -30.75 -14.83
C LEU A 177 3.55 -29.72 -15.78
N GLY A 178 4.04 -28.61 -15.22
CA GLY A 178 4.75 -27.57 -15.97
C GLY A 178 6.14 -28.02 -16.45
N MET A 179 6.77 -27.22 -17.31
CA MET A 179 8.11 -27.48 -17.86
C MET A 179 9.19 -27.63 -16.76
N ASN A 180 9.01 -26.97 -15.62
CA ASN A 180 9.96 -26.98 -14.50
C ASN A 180 9.62 -28.06 -13.46
N GLN A 181 8.89 -29.10 -13.83
CA GLN A 181 8.36 -30.13 -12.92
C GLN A 181 7.48 -29.57 -11.79
N LYS A 182 7.08 -28.34 -11.85
CA LYS A 182 6.13 -27.73 -10.92
C LYS A 182 4.70 -28.05 -11.32
N ARG A 183 3.83 -28.22 -10.33
CA ARG A 183 2.40 -28.41 -10.57
C ARG A 183 1.76 -27.09 -10.96
N VAL A 184 0.93 -27.14 -11.99
CA VAL A 184 0.12 -26.02 -12.48
C VAL A 184 -1.35 -26.39 -12.29
N ALA A 185 -2.07 -25.54 -11.59
CA ALA A 185 -3.51 -25.64 -11.40
C ALA A 185 -4.21 -24.80 -12.47
N TYR A 186 -5.10 -25.42 -13.25
CA TYR A 186 -5.97 -24.74 -14.21
C TYR A 186 -7.38 -24.70 -13.66
N PHE A 187 -7.95 -23.52 -13.59
CA PHE A 187 -9.32 -23.32 -13.11
C PHE A 187 -9.92 -22.02 -13.66
N ILE A 188 -11.25 -21.96 -13.70
CA ILE A 188 -11.97 -20.74 -14.04
C ILE A 188 -12.21 -19.98 -12.73
N PHE A 189 -11.69 -18.75 -12.68
CA PHE A 189 -11.95 -17.85 -11.59
C PHE A 189 -13.23 -17.06 -11.88
N PRO A 190 -14.31 -17.23 -11.09
CA PRO A 190 -15.56 -16.53 -11.35
C PRO A 190 -15.34 -15.02 -11.33
N LYS A 191 -15.83 -14.31 -12.33
CA LYS A 191 -15.93 -12.85 -12.26
C LYS A 191 -17.00 -12.53 -11.22
N ALA A 192 -16.58 -12.20 -10.00
CA ALA A 192 -17.46 -11.50 -9.10
C ALA A 192 -17.76 -10.10 -9.70
N ASP A 193 -18.90 -9.51 -9.40
CA ASP A 193 -19.26 -8.13 -9.78
C ASP A 193 -18.29 -7.06 -9.26
N ASN A 194 -17.19 -7.47 -8.65
CA ASN A 194 -16.15 -6.66 -8.07
C ASN A 194 -15.03 -6.38 -9.09
N GLU A 195 -14.59 -5.13 -9.11
CA GLU A 195 -13.70 -4.48 -10.08
C GLU A 195 -12.25 -5.03 -10.15
N LEU A 196 -11.85 -5.97 -9.30
CA LEU A 196 -10.49 -6.51 -9.27
C LEU A 196 -10.27 -7.52 -10.40
N ARG A 197 -9.43 -7.14 -11.35
CA ARG A 197 -8.98 -8.03 -12.44
C ARG A 197 -7.74 -8.80 -12.03
N LEU A 198 -7.83 -10.12 -12.10
CA LEU A 198 -6.67 -10.99 -11.98
C LEU A 198 -5.69 -10.72 -13.12
N VAL A 199 -4.41 -10.59 -12.80
CA VAL A 199 -3.35 -10.38 -13.80
C VAL A 199 -2.22 -11.40 -13.62
N PRO A 200 -1.48 -11.75 -14.69
CA PRO A 200 -0.29 -12.58 -14.56
C PRO A 200 0.72 -11.97 -13.57
N GLY A 201 1.21 -12.81 -12.66
CA GLY A 201 2.08 -12.39 -11.56
C GLY A 201 1.37 -12.26 -10.20
N ASP A 202 0.04 -12.26 -10.17
CA ASP A 202 -0.71 -12.32 -8.91
C ASP A 202 -0.47 -13.62 -8.18
N GLU A 203 -0.54 -13.56 -6.86
CA GLU A 203 -0.45 -14.76 -6.02
C GLU A 203 -1.82 -15.15 -5.50
N LEU A 204 -2.14 -16.43 -5.66
CA LEU A 204 -3.35 -17.03 -5.13
C LEU A 204 -3.00 -18.16 -4.17
N ARG A 205 -3.81 -18.32 -3.15
CA ARG A 205 -3.77 -19.43 -2.20
C ARG A 205 -4.88 -20.40 -2.54
N LEU A 206 -4.49 -21.66 -2.76
CA LEU A 206 -5.43 -22.77 -2.88
C LEU A 206 -5.57 -23.43 -1.52
N LYS A 207 -6.79 -23.70 -1.11
CA LYS A 207 -7.12 -24.48 0.09
C LYS A 207 -8.02 -25.65 -0.28
N LEU A 208 -7.82 -26.79 0.38
CA LEU A 208 -8.68 -27.96 0.25
C LEU A 208 -8.88 -28.58 1.64
N ASN A 209 -10.14 -28.78 2.02
CA ASN A 209 -10.49 -29.44 3.25
C ASN A 209 -10.53 -30.96 3.03
N LEU A 210 -9.58 -31.69 3.61
CA LEU A 210 -9.46 -33.15 3.55
C LEU A 210 -10.09 -33.83 4.79
N GLY A 211 -11.00 -33.15 5.48
CA GLY A 211 -11.67 -33.63 6.68
C GLY A 211 -10.86 -33.37 7.95
N LEU A 212 -9.86 -34.19 8.24
CA LEU A 212 -9.02 -34.03 9.44
C LEU A 212 -7.82 -33.09 9.22
N ARG A 213 -7.47 -32.80 7.97
CA ARG A 213 -6.35 -31.93 7.60
C ARG A 213 -6.79 -30.95 6.53
N MET A 214 -6.39 -29.70 6.68
CA MET A 214 -6.50 -28.70 5.63
C MET A 214 -5.20 -28.67 4.83
N TRP A 215 -5.30 -28.86 3.52
CA TRP A 215 -4.19 -28.64 2.61
C TRP A 215 -4.25 -27.21 2.09
N GLU A 216 -3.11 -26.52 2.10
CA GLU A 216 -2.99 -25.19 1.50
C GLU A 216 -1.67 -25.05 0.76
N CYS A 217 -1.71 -24.34 -0.35
CA CYS A 217 -0.52 -23.99 -1.12
C CYS A 217 -0.71 -22.65 -1.83
N VAL A 218 0.35 -21.85 -1.89
CA VAL A 218 0.39 -20.59 -2.63
C VAL A 218 1.03 -20.82 -3.99
N GLY A 219 0.41 -20.28 -5.03
CA GLY A 219 0.95 -20.25 -6.38
C GLY A 219 0.94 -18.84 -6.95
N HIS A 220 1.56 -18.64 -8.10
CA HIS A 220 1.47 -17.41 -8.88
C HIS A 220 0.84 -17.66 -10.24
N VAL A 221 0.05 -16.71 -10.68
CA VAL A 221 -0.62 -16.76 -11.99
C VAL A 221 0.42 -16.56 -13.07
N ILE A 222 0.64 -17.60 -13.88
CA ILE A 222 1.58 -17.53 -15.00
C ILE A 222 0.91 -17.07 -16.29
N LYS A 223 -0.38 -17.40 -16.47
CA LYS A 223 -1.14 -17.08 -17.67
C LYS A 223 -2.63 -17.06 -17.39
N ILE A 224 -3.35 -16.23 -18.13
CA ILE A 224 -4.80 -16.25 -18.22
C ILE A 224 -5.14 -16.55 -19.68
N LEU A 225 -5.88 -17.61 -19.91
CA LEU A 225 -6.27 -18.06 -21.25
C LEU A 225 -7.46 -17.23 -21.77
N PRO A 226 -7.71 -17.22 -23.09
CA PRO A 226 -8.84 -16.48 -23.66
C PRO A 226 -10.22 -16.94 -23.17
N ASN A 227 -10.33 -18.20 -22.71
CA ASN A 227 -11.53 -18.76 -22.08
C ASN A 227 -11.66 -18.42 -20.59
N GLU A 228 -10.87 -17.46 -20.08
CA GLU A 228 -10.82 -17.03 -18.68
C GLU A 228 -10.28 -18.11 -17.70
N GLU A 229 -9.74 -19.20 -18.23
CA GLU A 229 -9.05 -20.20 -17.41
C GLU A 229 -7.71 -19.65 -16.92
N VAL A 230 -7.47 -19.71 -15.62
CA VAL A 230 -6.27 -19.24 -14.96
C VAL A 230 -5.30 -20.41 -14.84
N ALA A 231 -4.05 -20.20 -15.22
CA ALA A 231 -2.95 -21.13 -14.97
C ALA A 231 -2.13 -20.62 -13.79
N LEU A 232 -2.17 -21.36 -12.66
CA LEU A 232 -1.49 -21.05 -11.41
C LEU A 232 -0.35 -22.05 -11.17
N GLU A 233 0.89 -21.59 -11.24
CA GLU A 233 2.07 -22.39 -10.89
C GLU A 233 2.28 -22.38 -9.37
N LEU A 234 2.30 -23.55 -8.74
CA LEU A 234 2.50 -23.68 -7.30
C LEU A 234 3.95 -23.38 -6.91
N LYS A 235 4.14 -22.69 -5.78
CA LYS A 235 5.47 -22.43 -5.21
C LYS A 235 6.12 -23.69 -4.66
N ASN A 236 5.31 -24.61 -4.13
CA ASN A 236 5.74 -25.85 -3.53
C ASN A 236 4.91 -27.03 -4.09
N ASN A 237 5.57 -28.14 -4.38
CA ASN A 237 4.94 -29.36 -4.90
C ASN A 237 4.66 -30.42 -3.81
N LEU A 238 4.89 -30.11 -2.53
CA LEU A 238 4.70 -31.06 -1.45
C LEU A 238 3.21 -31.40 -1.25
N ASP A 239 2.91 -32.68 -1.22
CA ASP A 239 1.59 -33.23 -0.90
C ASP A 239 0.42 -32.66 -1.74
N VAL A 240 0.64 -32.31 -3.01
CA VAL A 240 -0.42 -31.76 -3.87
C VAL A 240 -1.47 -32.83 -4.14
N PRO A 241 -2.75 -32.59 -3.82
CA PRO A 241 -3.83 -33.56 -3.97
C PRO A 241 -4.31 -33.64 -5.44
N VAL A 242 -3.48 -34.18 -6.33
CA VAL A 242 -3.75 -34.26 -7.78
C VAL A 242 -4.95 -35.14 -8.13
N ASP A 243 -5.31 -36.08 -7.25
CA ASP A 243 -6.44 -37.00 -7.44
C ASP A 243 -7.80 -36.35 -7.15
N ILE A 244 -7.79 -35.18 -6.54
CA ILE A 244 -8.98 -34.42 -6.19
C ILE A 244 -9.09 -33.22 -7.12
N SER A 245 -10.21 -33.10 -7.84
CA SER A 245 -10.41 -32.02 -8.79
C SER A 245 -11.43 -30.97 -8.34
N TYR A 246 -12.14 -31.16 -7.22
CA TYR A 246 -13.23 -30.28 -6.78
C TYR A 246 -13.15 -29.93 -5.30
N GLY A 247 -13.89 -28.91 -4.90
CA GLY A 247 -13.98 -28.50 -3.49
C GLY A 247 -12.83 -27.60 -3.03
N TYR A 248 -12.11 -27.00 -3.96
CA TYR A 248 -11.04 -26.05 -3.62
C TYR A 248 -11.62 -24.66 -3.33
N THR A 249 -11.00 -23.99 -2.36
CA THR A 249 -11.17 -22.56 -2.11
C THR A 249 -9.95 -21.83 -2.66
N VAL A 250 -10.18 -20.76 -3.40
CA VAL A 250 -9.15 -19.90 -3.98
C VAL A 250 -9.24 -18.52 -3.36
N GLU A 251 -8.15 -18.04 -2.78
CA GLU A 251 -8.04 -16.74 -2.15
C GLU A 251 -6.90 -15.91 -2.75
N PHE A 252 -7.07 -14.60 -2.82
CA PHE A 252 -5.96 -13.70 -3.16
C PHE A 252 -4.96 -13.62 -2.00
N VAL A 253 -3.68 -13.63 -2.33
CA VAL A 253 -2.62 -13.35 -1.35
C VAL A 253 -2.27 -11.87 -1.44
N TRP A 254 -2.70 -11.12 -0.44
CA TRP A 254 -2.33 -9.71 -0.36
C TRP A 254 -0.83 -9.53 -0.10
N LYS A 255 -0.24 -8.51 -0.74
CA LYS A 255 1.18 -8.15 -0.59
C LYS A 255 1.30 -6.67 -0.29
N SER A 256 1.96 -6.34 0.81
CA SER A 256 2.25 -4.96 1.22
C SER A 256 3.40 -4.29 0.46
N VAL A 257 4.15 -5.03 -0.35
CA VAL A 257 5.46 -4.62 -0.89
C VAL A 257 5.45 -3.24 -1.57
N SER A 258 4.43 -2.90 -2.37
CA SER A 258 4.33 -1.58 -3.00
C SER A 258 4.10 -0.48 -1.98
N PHE A 259 3.22 -0.72 -1.01
CA PHE A 259 2.92 0.22 0.07
C PHE A 259 4.10 0.39 1.03
N ASP A 260 4.79 -0.70 1.37
CA ASP A 260 6.01 -0.66 2.20
C ASP A 260 7.11 0.18 1.52
N ARG A 261 7.23 0.08 0.19
CA ARG A 261 8.18 0.88 -0.60
C ARG A 261 7.80 2.35 -0.64
N MET A 262 6.51 2.69 -0.73
CA MET A 262 6.02 4.07 -0.62
C MET A 262 6.34 4.64 0.77
N HIS A 263 6.06 3.90 1.84
CA HIS A 263 6.41 4.32 3.20
C HIS A 263 7.93 4.48 3.40
N THR A 264 8.72 3.58 2.82
CA THR A 264 10.18 3.70 2.85
C THR A 264 10.65 4.94 2.12
N ALA A 265 10.09 5.24 0.94
CA ALA A 265 10.42 6.44 0.18
C ALA A 265 10.04 7.73 0.92
N LEU A 266 8.85 7.78 1.53
CA LEU A 266 8.44 8.90 2.38
C LEU A 266 9.38 9.10 3.56
N ARG A 267 9.85 8.02 4.18
CA ARG A 267 10.82 8.08 5.29
C ARG A 267 12.20 8.55 4.79
N SER A 268 12.69 8.01 3.66
CA SER A 268 13.96 8.46 3.07
C SER A 268 13.94 9.93 2.69
N PHE A 269 12.82 10.42 2.16
CA PHE A 269 12.63 11.83 1.83
C PHE A 269 12.79 12.78 3.03
N VAL A 270 12.44 12.29 4.24
CA VAL A 270 12.54 13.06 5.50
C VAL A 270 13.90 12.91 6.16
N MET A 271 14.43 11.68 6.19
CA MET A 271 15.54 11.31 7.07
C MET A 271 16.90 11.27 6.38
N ASP A 272 16.94 11.25 5.04
CA ASP A 272 18.16 11.09 4.26
C ASP A 272 18.40 12.34 3.41
N ASP A 273 19.34 13.16 3.83
CA ASP A 273 19.71 14.41 3.15
C ASP A 273 20.28 14.15 1.74
N ASP A 274 20.83 12.95 1.51
CA ASP A 274 21.40 12.53 0.22
C ASP A 274 20.36 11.86 -0.70
N SER A 275 19.10 11.72 -0.25
CA SER A 275 18.03 11.11 -1.04
C SER A 275 17.75 11.81 -2.36
N MET A 276 17.97 13.11 -2.44
CA MET A 276 17.88 13.93 -3.65
C MET A 276 18.53 15.31 -3.46
N SER A 277 18.75 16.03 -4.57
CA SER A 277 19.27 17.39 -4.47
C SER A 277 18.29 18.35 -3.78
N PRO A 278 18.78 19.37 -3.02
CA PRO A 278 17.93 20.36 -2.35
C PRO A 278 17.00 21.12 -3.30
N THR A 279 17.43 21.35 -4.53
CA THR A 279 16.61 22.00 -5.56
C THR A 279 15.40 21.15 -5.95
N ILE A 280 15.60 19.83 -6.11
CA ILE A 280 14.51 18.89 -6.41
C ILE A 280 13.57 18.78 -5.22
N GLN A 281 14.12 18.65 -4.01
CA GLN A 281 13.32 18.59 -2.78
C GLN A 281 12.37 19.80 -2.65
N LYS A 282 12.89 21.02 -2.81
CA LYS A 282 12.07 22.25 -2.79
C LYS A 282 10.99 22.24 -3.87
N ARG A 283 11.31 21.76 -5.09
CA ARG A 283 10.33 21.62 -6.17
C ARG A 283 9.23 20.63 -5.83
N LEU A 284 9.57 19.48 -5.26
CA LEU A 284 8.59 18.48 -4.81
C LEU A 284 7.68 19.02 -3.70
N LEU A 285 8.20 19.85 -2.80
CA LEU A 285 7.42 20.53 -1.77
C LEU A 285 6.52 21.65 -2.34
N GLY A 286 6.58 21.93 -3.64
CA GLY A 286 5.82 23.02 -4.27
C GLY A 286 6.40 24.41 -4.01
N GLN A 287 7.61 24.50 -3.48
CA GLN A 287 8.30 25.76 -3.19
C GLN A 287 8.96 26.32 -4.45
N ILE A 288 9.07 27.65 -4.51
CA ILE A 288 9.76 28.33 -5.60
C ILE A 288 11.26 28.09 -5.41
N ALA A 289 11.85 27.34 -6.34
CA ALA A 289 13.30 27.17 -6.41
C ALA A 289 13.80 27.74 -7.74
N GLU A 290 14.79 28.61 -7.67
CA GLU A 290 15.47 29.07 -8.88
C GLU A 290 16.15 27.89 -9.55
N GLN A 291 15.92 27.71 -10.86
CA GLN A 291 16.64 26.73 -11.65
C GLN A 291 17.91 27.37 -12.22
N GLU A 292 19.04 26.97 -11.70
CA GLU A 292 20.30 27.27 -12.36
C GLU A 292 20.45 26.36 -13.59
N PRO A 293 20.66 26.94 -14.77
CA PRO A 293 20.85 26.14 -15.97
C PRO A 293 22.15 25.31 -15.85
N ILE A 294 22.08 24.05 -16.22
CA ILE A 294 23.25 23.17 -16.25
C ILE A 294 24.17 23.65 -17.37
N PRO A 295 25.46 23.96 -17.11
CA PRO A 295 26.40 24.37 -18.13
C PRO A 295 26.83 23.17 -19.00
N VAL A 296 25.97 22.76 -19.93
CA VAL A 296 26.21 21.63 -20.83
C VAL A 296 26.33 22.10 -22.26
N ALA A 297 27.37 21.64 -22.95
CA ALA A 297 27.50 21.80 -24.38
C ALA A 297 26.46 20.91 -25.10
N LEU A 298 25.39 21.53 -25.60
CA LEU A 298 24.37 20.81 -26.33
C LEU A 298 24.90 20.11 -27.58
N PRO A 299 24.47 18.86 -27.86
CA PRO A 299 24.91 18.16 -29.05
C PRO A 299 24.40 18.87 -30.31
N LYS A 300 25.26 18.96 -31.33
CA LYS A 300 24.93 19.62 -32.62
C LYS A 300 23.80 18.91 -33.35
N LYS A 301 23.65 17.61 -33.16
CA LYS A 301 22.56 16.78 -33.72
C LYS A 301 21.85 16.09 -32.57
N LEU A 302 20.51 16.23 -32.50
CA LEU A 302 19.67 15.59 -31.50
C LEU A 302 19.09 14.25 -31.99
N ASN A 303 19.20 13.95 -33.27
CA ASN A 303 18.75 12.68 -33.82
C ASN A 303 19.59 11.53 -33.26
N VAL A 304 18.92 10.48 -32.86
CA VAL A 304 19.49 9.28 -32.25
C VAL A 304 19.34 8.08 -33.19
N PRO A 305 20.37 7.23 -33.31
CA PRO A 305 20.25 6.02 -34.11
C PRO A 305 19.06 5.14 -33.68
N GLY A 306 18.41 4.49 -34.63
CA GLY A 306 17.31 3.56 -34.32
C GLY A 306 15.97 4.19 -33.97
N LEU A 307 15.89 5.53 -33.88
CA LEU A 307 14.66 6.26 -33.59
C LEU A 307 14.27 7.18 -34.75
N PRO A 308 12.95 7.45 -34.94
CA PRO A 308 12.50 8.41 -35.94
C PRO A 308 12.99 9.84 -35.63
N PRO A 309 13.11 10.70 -36.67
CA PRO A 309 13.52 12.09 -36.46
C PRO A 309 12.48 12.84 -35.61
N LEU A 310 12.97 13.73 -34.74
CA LEU A 310 12.14 14.56 -33.90
C LEU A 310 11.55 15.74 -34.66
N ASN A 311 10.32 16.10 -34.33
CA ASN A 311 9.74 17.39 -34.76
C ASN A 311 10.31 18.56 -33.93
N GLU A 312 9.90 19.78 -34.25
CA GLU A 312 10.46 20.99 -33.64
C GLU A 312 10.15 21.10 -32.13
N SER A 313 8.90 20.79 -31.71
CA SER A 313 8.51 20.81 -30.28
C SER A 313 9.27 19.75 -29.47
N GLN A 314 9.45 18.54 -30.01
CA GLN A 314 10.22 17.47 -29.40
C GLN A 314 11.72 17.84 -29.28
N MET A 315 12.29 18.46 -30.33
CA MET A 315 13.69 18.94 -30.28
C MET A 315 13.86 20.04 -29.21
N GLN A 316 12.89 20.95 -29.08
CA GLN A 316 12.92 21.96 -28.05
C GLN A 316 12.80 21.34 -26.66
N ALA A 317 11.93 20.34 -26.47
CA ALA A 317 11.80 19.61 -25.21
C ALA A 317 13.12 18.96 -24.80
N VAL A 318 13.78 18.25 -25.73
CA VAL A 318 15.09 17.63 -25.46
C VAL A 318 16.13 18.67 -25.04
N LYS A 319 16.25 19.78 -25.77
CA LYS A 319 17.19 20.88 -25.42
C LYS A 319 16.93 21.44 -24.02
N THR A 320 15.66 21.70 -23.71
CA THR A 320 15.27 22.27 -22.42
C THR A 320 15.60 21.31 -21.27
N VAL A 321 15.30 20.03 -21.45
CA VAL A 321 15.60 18.99 -20.44
C VAL A 321 17.09 18.88 -20.17
N LEU A 322 17.93 18.93 -21.20
CA LEU A 322 19.37 18.82 -21.03
C LEU A 322 20.00 20.03 -20.31
N CYS A 323 19.33 21.17 -20.31
CA CYS A 323 19.80 22.39 -19.64
C CYS A 323 19.24 22.58 -18.22
N ASN A 324 18.19 21.90 -17.84
CA ASN A 324 17.49 22.11 -16.56
C ASN A 324 17.50 20.87 -15.69
N THR A 325 17.58 21.03 -14.38
CA THR A 325 17.59 19.91 -13.42
C THR A 325 16.22 19.31 -13.16
N PHE A 326 15.14 20.10 -13.32
CA PHE A 326 13.77 19.63 -13.07
C PHE A 326 12.84 20.01 -14.22
N ASN A 327 12.23 19.02 -14.85
CA ASN A 327 11.47 19.20 -16.08
C ASN A 327 10.11 18.48 -16.03
N LEU A 328 9.08 19.19 -16.51
CA LEU A 328 7.75 18.63 -16.77
C LEU A 328 7.51 18.60 -18.27
N ILE A 329 7.19 17.46 -18.84
CA ILE A 329 6.85 17.30 -20.26
C ILE A 329 5.40 16.85 -20.36
N GLN A 330 4.57 17.68 -21.01
CA GLN A 330 3.19 17.35 -21.31
C GLN A 330 3.05 16.95 -22.78
N GLY A 331 2.45 15.80 -23.03
CA GLY A 331 2.12 15.39 -24.39
C GLY A 331 0.84 14.59 -24.45
N PRO A 332 -0.18 15.02 -25.20
CA PRO A 332 -1.35 14.22 -25.52
C PRO A 332 -1.00 12.89 -26.19
N PRO A 333 -1.95 11.94 -26.30
CA PRO A 333 -1.74 10.70 -27.02
C PRO A 333 -1.28 10.95 -28.46
N GLY A 334 -0.31 10.19 -28.95
CA GLY A 334 0.20 10.30 -30.31
C GLY A 334 1.25 11.40 -30.55
N THR A 335 1.59 12.23 -29.57
CA THR A 335 2.64 13.29 -29.72
C THR A 335 4.06 12.74 -29.65
N GLY A 336 4.24 11.44 -29.48
CA GLY A 336 5.56 10.80 -29.45
C GLY A 336 6.31 10.94 -28.12
N LYS A 337 5.61 11.02 -26.98
CA LYS A 337 6.19 11.03 -25.62
C LYS A 337 7.30 9.99 -25.45
N THR A 338 7.00 8.72 -25.74
CA THR A 338 7.94 7.60 -25.56
C THR A 338 9.18 7.73 -26.42
N VAL A 339 9.06 8.22 -27.65
CA VAL A 339 10.21 8.49 -28.53
C VAL A 339 11.05 9.64 -27.99
N THR A 340 10.41 10.72 -27.56
CA THR A 340 11.08 11.89 -26.97
C THR A 340 11.80 11.49 -25.68
N SER A 341 11.16 10.69 -24.80
CA SER A 341 11.76 10.13 -23.59
C SER A 341 13.00 9.29 -23.90
N ALA A 342 12.94 8.40 -24.89
CA ALA A 342 14.08 7.59 -25.30
C ALA A 342 15.26 8.44 -25.82
N VAL A 343 14.98 9.51 -26.57
CA VAL A 343 16.02 10.47 -27.05
C VAL A 343 16.64 11.23 -25.87
N ILE A 344 15.82 11.69 -24.92
CA ILE A 344 16.30 12.35 -23.70
C ILE A 344 17.25 11.42 -22.94
N VAL A 345 16.81 10.17 -22.67
CA VAL A 345 17.60 9.17 -21.96
C VAL A 345 18.95 8.91 -22.65
N TYR A 346 18.93 8.79 -24.00
CA TYR A 346 20.14 8.61 -24.78
C TYR A 346 21.15 9.76 -24.55
N HIS A 347 20.68 11.00 -24.66
CA HIS A 347 21.54 12.16 -24.46
C HIS A 347 22.00 12.31 -23.02
N LEU A 348 21.16 12.06 -22.02
CA LEU A 348 21.54 12.05 -20.61
C LEU A 348 22.67 11.04 -20.34
N ALA A 349 22.51 9.79 -20.80
CA ALA A 349 23.52 8.75 -20.62
C ALA A 349 24.85 9.08 -21.33
N LYS A 350 24.80 9.66 -22.54
CA LYS A 350 26.01 9.97 -23.30
C LYS A 350 26.74 11.24 -22.84
N LEU A 351 26.00 12.26 -22.43
CA LEU A 351 26.59 13.54 -22.00
C LEU A 351 27.20 13.45 -20.60
N PHE A 352 26.44 12.86 -19.66
CA PHE A 352 26.88 12.81 -18.27
C PHE A 352 27.70 11.57 -17.94
N LYS A 353 27.67 10.53 -18.76
CA LYS A 353 28.32 9.23 -18.53
C LYS A 353 27.96 8.60 -17.19
N GLU A 354 26.74 8.85 -16.74
CA GLU A 354 26.13 8.34 -15.52
C GLU A 354 24.98 7.41 -15.89
N GLN A 355 24.64 6.50 -14.99
CA GLN A 355 23.49 5.64 -15.16
C GLN A 355 22.19 6.45 -15.11
N VAL A 356 21.26 6.14 -15.99
CA VAL A 356 19.93 6.75 -16.01
C VAL A 356 18.90 5.74 -15.51
N LEU A 357 18.12 6.13 -14.50
CA LEU A 357 16.95 5.36 -14.06
C LEU A 357 15.73 5.82 -14.83
N VAL A 358 15.06 4.88 -15.47
CA VAL A 358 13.84 5.12 -16.23
C VAL A 358 12.70 4.33 -15.62
N THR A 359 11.65 5.02 -15.23
CA THR A 359 10.51 4.38 -14.57
C THR A 359 9.18 4.79 -15.18
N SER A 360 8.16 3.96 -14.95
CA SER A 360 6.76 4.24 -15.26
C SER A 360 5.86 3.45 -14.30
N PRO A 361 4.64 3.88 -14.02
CA PRO A 361 3.72 3.11 -13.18
C PRO A 361 3.37 1.73 -13.73
N SER A 362 3.23 1.60 -15.05
CA SER A 362 2.80 0.36 -15.70
C SER A 362 3.94 -0.43 -16.32
N ASN A 363 3.87 -1.76 -16.22
CA ASN A 363 4.84 -2.65 -16.86
C ASN A 363 4.85 -2.52 -18.39
N VAL A 364 3.68 -2.33 -18.99
CA VAL A 364 3.56 -2.19 -20.45
C VAL A 364 4.28 -0.93 -20.94
N ALA A 365 4.10 0.20 -20.26
CA ALA A 365 4.78 1.44 -20.61
C ALA A 365 6.31 1.33 -20.42
N VAL A 366 6.77 0.68 -19.34
CA VAL A 366 8.20 0.41 -19.14
C VAL A 366 8.75 -0.45 -20.28
N ASP A 367 8.06 -1.53 -20.65
CA ASP A 367 8.54 -2.45 -21.68
C ASP A 367 8.65 -1.75 -23.06
N GLN A 368 7.63 -0.94 -23.42
CA GLN A 368 7.65 -0.13 -24.65
C GLN A 368 8.79 0.89 -24.67
N LEU A 369 9.02 1.58 -23.54
CA LEU A 369 10.12 2.55 -23.44
C LEU A 369 11.48 1.84 -23.45
N THR A 370 11.60 0.70 -22.77
CA THR A 370 12.81 -0.14 -22.78
C THR A 370 13.21 -0.56 -24.19
N GLU A 371 12.25 -0.99 -25.01
CA GLU A 371 12.45 -1.36 -26.41
C GLU A 371 13.00 -0.18 -27.23
N LYS A 372 12.41 1.02 -27.07
CA LYS A 372 12.87 2.24 -27.76
C LYS A 372 14.27 2.67 -27.33
N ILE A 373 14.58 2.59 -26.02
CA ILE A 373 15.91 2.92 -25.52
C ILE A 373 16.95 1.91 -26.02
N HIS A 374 16.62 0.61 -26.04
CA HIS A 374 17.49 -0.43 -26.57
C HIS A 374 17.83 -0.20 -28.06
N ALA A 375 16.86 0.24 -28.87
CA ALA A 375 17.05 0.54 -30.28
C ALA A 375 18.11 1.63 -30.53
N THR A 376 18.44 2.46 -29.52
CA THR A 376 19.49 3.49 -29.60
C THR A 376 20.93 2.94 -29.47
N GLY A 377 21.08 1.66 -29.12
CA GLY A 377 22.38 1.01 -28.87
C GLY A 377 22.95 1.21 -27.47
N LEU A 378 22.19 1.75 -26.52
CA LEU A 378 22.57 1.79 -25.11
C LEU A 378 22.45 0.39 -24.47
N LYS A 379 23.26 0.16 -23.43
CA LYS A 379 23.16 -1.04 -22.59
C LYS A 379 21.99 -0.88 -21.61
N VAL A 380 20.89 -1.55 -21.89
CA VAL A 380 19.66 -1.44 -21.12
C VAL A 380 19.43 -2.70 -20.30
N VAL A 381 19.00 -2.51 -19.05
CA VAL A 381 18.58 -3.59 -18.16
C VAL A 381 17.17 -3.32 -17.67
N ARG A 382 16.27 -4.28 -17.87
CA ARG A 382 14.89 -4.26 -17.38
C ARG A 382 14.82 -5.01 -16.06
N VAL A 383 14.55 -4.30 -14.95
CA VAL A 383 14.33 -4.91 -13.63
C VAL A 383 12.84 -5.10 -13.40
N CYS A 384 12.42 -6.34 -13.24
CA CYS A 384 11.03 -6.69 -12.91
C CYS A 384 10.92 -7.38 -11.54
N ALA A 385 9.72 -7.40 -10.99
CA ALA A 385 9.43 -8.14 -9.77
C ALA A 385 9.63 -9.65 -9.99
N LYS A 386 10.11 -10.37 -8.96
CA LYS A 386 10.35 -11.82 -9.04
C LYS A 386 9.11 -12.61 -9.47
N SER A 387 7.92 -12.18 -9.08
CA SER A 387 6.65 -12.82 -9.48
C SER A 387 6.35 -12.68 -10.97
N ARG A 388 6.99 -11.77 -11.67
CA ARG A 388 6.83 -11.55 -13.12
C ARG A 388 7.96 -12.14 -13.95
N GLU A 389 8.98 -12.75 -13.36
CA GLU A 389 10.08 -13.38 -14.10
C GLU A 389 9.62 -14.55 -14.99
N SER A 390 8.44 -15.12 -14.74
CA SER A 390 7.81 -16.18 -15.53
C SER A 390 6.81 -15.67 -16.59
N VAL A 391 6.53 -14.36 -16.60
CA VAL A 391 5.56 -13.75 -17.54
C VAL A 391 6.30 -13.30 -18.79
N ALA A 392 5.93 -13.86 -19.95
CA ALA A 392 6.54 -13.51 -21.23
C ALA A 392 6.33 -12.02 -21.58
N SER A 393 7.40 -11.34 -21.99
CA SER A 393 7.40 -9.96 -22.45
C SER A 393 8.18 -9.84 -23.76
N THR A 394 7.87 -8.82 -24.56
CA THR A 394 8.60 -8.50 -25.80
C THR A 394 10.07 -8.14 -25.56
N VAL A 395 10.40 -7.77 -24.33
CA VAL A 395 11.74 -7.35 -23.91
C VAL A 395 12.41 -8.34 -22.94
N ASP A 396 12.00 -9.61 -22.95
CA ASP A 396 12.53 -10.65 -22.04
C ASP A 396 14.05 -10.72 -22.07
N PHE A 397 14.65 -10.61 -23.27
CA PHE A 397 16.11 -10.65 -23.45
C PHE A 397 16.85 -9.47 -22.78
N LEU A 398 16.14 -8.39 -22.41
CA LEU A 398 16.69 -7.24 -21.68
C LEU A 398 16.44 -7.34 -20.16
N THR A 399 15.66 -8.34 -19.73
CA THR A 399 15.38 -8.50 -18.30
C THR A 399 16.63 -8.94 -17.54
N LEU A 400 16.78 -8.46 -16.31
CA LEU A 400 17.92 -8.77 -15.46
C LEU A 400 18.11 -10.27 -15.26
N HIS A 401 17.02 -10.99 -15.01
CA HIS A 401 17.08 -12.45 -14.77
C HIS A 401 17.48 -13.22 -16.04
N TYR A 402 17.04 -12.78 -17.22
CA TYR A 402 17.44 -13.38 -18.48
C TYR A 402 18.92 -13.13 -18.76
N GLN A 403 19.39 -11.88 -18.68
CA GLN A 403 20.78 -11.52 -18.87
C GLN A 403 21.70 -12.24 -17.87
N ALA A 404 21.30 -12.35 -16.60
CA ALA A 404 22.06 -13.07 -15.58
C ALA A 404 22.18 -14.58 -15.87
N ARG A 405 21.11 -15.19 -16.46
CA ARG A 405 21.13 -16.59 -16.87
C ARG A 405 22.08 -16.84 -18.03
N HIS A 406 22.24 -15.87 -18.94
CA HIS A 406 23.04 -16.00 -20.17
C HIS A 406 24.41 -15.32 -20.10
N LEU A 407 24.76 -14.69 -19.00
CA LEU A 407 26.03 -13.94 -18.83
C LEU A 407 27.26 -14.84 -19.09
N GLU A 408 27.22 -16.10 -18.61
CA GLU A 408 28.29 -17.08 -18.80
C GLU A 408 27.67 -18.42 -19.21
N ALA A 409 27.68 -18.72 -20.50
CA ALA A 409 27.06 -19.93 -21.04
C ALA A 409 27.63 -21.26 -20.46
N SER A 410 28.86 -21.24 -19.94
CA SER A 410 29.55 -22.42 -19.37
C SER A 410 29.99 -22.24 -17.92
N GLY A 411 29.57 -21.16 -17.27
CA GLY A 411 29.99 -20.81 -15.92
C GLY A 411 29.34 -21.66 -14.80
N PRO A 412 29.78 -21.51 -13.56
CA PRO A 412 29.23 -22.23 -12.42
C PRO A 412 27.74 -21.98 -12.22
N LEU A 413 27.24 -20.78 -12.53
CA LEU A 413 25.83 -20.42 -12.45
C LEU A 413 25.00 -21.17 -13.49
N ALA A 414 25.48 -21.28 -14.74
CA ALA A 414 24.82 -22.02 -15.80
C ALA A 414 24.67 -23.50 -15.46
N ARG A 415 25.70 -24.10 -14.85
CA ARG A 415 25.65 -25.51 -14.39
C ARG A 415 24.61 -25.72 -13.31
N LEU A 416 24.52 -24.82 -12.33
CA LEU A 416 23.53 -24.91 -11.26
C LEU A 416 22.12 -24.63 -11.78
N ASN A 417 21.94 -23.74 -12.77
CA ASN A 417 20.67 -23.55 -13.46
C ASN A 417 20.22 -24.84 -14.16
N ALA A 418 21.10 -25.46 -14.95
CA ALA A 418 20.80 -26.72 -15.65
C ALA A 418 20.46 -27.85 -14.68
N LEU A 419 21.16 -27.92 -13.54
CA LEU A 419 20.88 -28.89 -12.47
C LEU A 419 19.51 -28.63 -11.84
N LYS A 420 19.16 -27.39 -11.57
CA LYS A 420 17.85 -27.00 -11.03
C LYS A 420 16.71 -27.29 -12.00
N GLU A 421 16.93 -27.07 -13.31
CA GLU A 421 15.95 -27.38 -14.35
C GLU A 421 15.75 -28.90 -14.53
N SER A 422 16.82 -29.71 -14.36
CA SER A 422 16.75 -31.16 -14.53
C SER A 422 16.20 -31.89 -13.29
N GLN A 423 16.53 -31.43 -12.08
CA GLN A 423 16.20 -32.11 -10.83
C GLN A 423 15.04 -31.47 -10.07
N GLY A 424 14.63 -30.24 -10.44
CA GLY A 424 13.59 -29.46 -9.76
C GLY A 424 14.08 -28.75 -8.50
N GLU A 425 14.93 -29.38 -7.70
CA GLU A 425 15.49 -28.84 -6.45
C GLU A 425 17.01 -29.02 -6.40
N LEU A 426 17.68 -28.08 -5.73
CA LEU A 426 19.11 -28.14 -5.46
C LEU A 426 19.35 -28.57 -4.01
N SER A 427 20.53 -29.14 -3.73
CA SER A 427 20.95 -29.33 -2.35
C SER A 427 21.03 -28.01 -1.60
N ALA A 428 20.84 -28.00 -0.27
CA ALA A 428 20.89 -26.76 0.54
C ALA A 428 22.21 -25.99 0.39
N ALA A 429 23.32 -26.69 0.12
CA ALA A 429 24.63 -26.09 -0.13
C ALA A 429 24.70 -25.44 -1.52
N ASP A 430 24.15 -26.13 -2.54
CA ASP A 430 24.10 -25.64 -3.92
C ASP A 430 23.10 -24.49 -4.07
N GLU A 431 21.97 -24.50 -3.34
CA GLU A 431 21.01 -23.40 -3.31
C GLU A 431 21.66 -22.11 -2.77
N LYS A 432 22.41 -22.20 -1.65
CA LYS A 432 23.17 -21.05 -1.12
C LYS A 432 24.22 -20.54 -2.12
N ARG A 433 24.91 -21.47 -2.79
CA ARG A 433 25.91 -21.16 -3.82
C ARG A 433 25.25 -20.49 -5.03
N TYR A 434 24.13 -21.04 -5.49
CA TYR A 434 23.32 -20.51 -6.58
C TYR A 434 22.88 -19.09 -6.30
N HIS A 435 22.28 -18.82 -5.14
CA HIS A 435 21.84 -17.47 -4.77
C HIS A 435 23.01 -16.46 -4.74
N ARG A 436 24.15 -16.85 -4.20
CA ARG A 436 25.33 -15.96 -4.17
C ARG A 436 25.86 -15.65 -5.58
N LEU A 437 25.94 -16.66 -6.44
CA LEU A 437 26.40 -16.48 -7.83
C LEU A 437 25.41 -15.67 -8.64
N LYS A 438 24.10 -15.91 -8.49
CA LYS A 438 23.04 -15.15 -9.12
C LYS A 438 23.11 -13.68 -8.71
N LEU A 439 23.20 -13.38 -7.42
CA LEU A 439 23.32 -12.02 -6.93
C LEU A 439 24.57 -11.32 -7.50
N LYS A 440 25.72 -12.00 -7.52
CA LYS A 440 26.94 -11.44 -8.11
C LYS A 440 26.80 -11.13 -9.60
N ALA A 441 26.15 -12.00 -10.36
CA ALA A 441 25.86 -11.80 -11.78
C ALA A 441 24.91 -10.61 -11.99
N GLU A 442 23.81 -10.55 -11.22
CA GLU A 442 22.85 -9.45 -11.27
C GLU A 442 23.52 -8.09 -10.97
N MET A 443 24.31 -8.02 -9.91
CA MET A 443 25.06 -6.80 -9.55
C MET A 443 26.08 -6.38 -10.61
N SER A 444 26.76 -7.35 -11.24
CA SER A 444 27.67 -7.08 -12.35
C SER A 444 26.95 -6.50 -13.55
N ILE A 445 25.79 -7.04 -13.92
CA ILE A 445 24.98 -6.53 -15.05
C ILE A 445 24.48 -5.12 -14.75
N LEU A 446 23.91 -4.90 -13.56
CA LEU A 446 23.38 -3.60 -13.15
C LEU A 446 24.47 -2.52 -13.14
N SER A 447 25.68 -2.84 -12.65
CA SER A 447 26.78 -1.88 -12.60
C SER A 447 27.34 -1.47 -13.97
N HIS A 448 27.16 -2.30 -15.01
CA HIS A 448 27.63 -2.03 -16.37
C HIS A 448 26.54 -1.51 -17.32
N ALA A 449 25.31 -1.37 -16.83
CA ALA A 449 24.21 -0.82 -17.59
C ALA A 449 24.34 0.71 -17.76
N ASP A 450 24.02 1.22 -18.95
CA ASP A 450 23.85 2.66 -19.18
C ASP A 450 22.50 3.13 -18.64
N VAL A 451 21.47 2.27 -18.76
CA VAL A 451 20.08 2.58 -18.38
C VAL A 451 19.45 1.40 -17.65
N ILE A 452 18.82 1.70 -16.55
CA ILE A 452 18.01 0.74 -15.80
C ILE A 452 16.53 1.14 -15.92
N CYS A 453 15.71 0.21 -16.42
CA CYS A 453 14.27 0.40 -16.62
C CYS A 453 13.48 -0.46 -15.63
N CYS A 454 12.54 0.14 -14.90
CA CYS A 454 11.68 -0.60 -13.96
C CYS A 454 10.35 0.13 -13.73
N THR A 455 9.39 -0.49 -13.02
CA THR A 455 8.21 0.27 -12.56
C THR A 455 8.60 1.17 -11.39
N CYS A 456 7.81 2.24 -11.15
CA CYS A 456 8.03 3.13 -10.01
C CYS A 456 8.16 2.34 -8.70
N ALA A 457 7.23 1.43 -8.43
CA ALA A 457 7.30 0.56 -7.27
C ALA A 457 8.53 -0.38 -7.28
N ALA A 458 8.98 -0.85 -8.46
CA ALA A 458 10.15 -1.73 -8.57
C ALA A 458 11.48 -0.98 -8.38
N ALA A 459 11.52 0.34 -8.48
CA ALA A 459 12.69 1.13 -8.14
C ALA A 459 13.10 0.96 -6.66
N GLY A 460 12.15 0.66 -5.77
CA GLY A 460 12.42 0.29 -4.37
C GLY A 460 12.85 -1.16 -4.16
N ASP A 461 13.30 -1.87 -5.20
CA ASP A 461 13.80 -3.25 -5.05
C ASP A 461 15.15 -3.28 -4.35
N PRO A 462 15.37 -4.21 -3.38
CA PRO A 462 16.65 -4.33 -2.68
C PRO A 462 17.88 -4.48 -3.60
N ARG A 463 17.71 -5.00 -4.83
CA ARG A 463 18.79 -5.11 -5.82
C ARG A 463 19.30 -3.73 -6.29
N LEU A 464 18.49 -2.69 -6.16
CA LEU A 464 18.84 -1.32 -6.54
C LEU A 464 19.27 -0.45 -5.35
N SER A 465 19.13 -0.92 -4.11
CA SER A 465 19.40 -0.13 -2.91
C SER A 465 20.85 0.36 -2.75
N SER A 466 21.82 -0.27 -3.41
CA SER A 466 23.22 0.13 -3.40
C SER A 466 23.61 1.08 -4.54
N PHE A 467 22.66 1.44 -5.39
CA PHE A 467 22.89 2.35 -6.52
C PHE A 467 22.33 3.73 -6.21
N THR A 468 23.03 4.76 -6.71
CA THR A 468 22.57 6.15 -6.67
C THR A 468 22.29 6.60 -8.09
N PHE A 469 21.07 7.07 -8.35
CA PHE A 469 20.65 7.48 -9.68
C PHE A 469 20.46 8.99 -9.74
N LYS A 470 21.51 9.68 -10.19
CA LYS A 470 21.46 11.14 -10.34
C LYS A 470 20.50 11.61 -11.44
N ARG A 471 20.23 10.76 -12.42
CA ARG A 471 19.37 11.06 -13.58
C ARG A 471 18.17 10.13 -13.58
N VAL A 472 16.99 10.72 -13.38
CA VAL A 472 15.73 9.96 -13.28
C VAL A 472 14.73 10.50 -14.29
N LEU A 473 14.15 9.61 -15.08
CA LEU A 473 13.02 9.90 -15.97
C LEU A 473 11.83 9.03 -15.54
N VAL A 474 10.70 9.67 -15.31
CA VAL A 474 9.44 8.98 -15.01
C VAL A 474 8.44 9.24 -16.14
N ASP A 475 8.13 8.21 -16.90
CA ASP A 475 7.14 8.27 -18.00
C ASP A 475 5.75 7.88 -17.48
N GLU A 476 4.69 8.43 -18.09
CA GLU A 476 3.29 8.26 -17.66
C GLU A 476 3.06 8.55 -16.17
N ILE A 477 3.81 9.54 -15.62
CA ILE A 477 3.81 9.91 -14.19
C ILE A 477 2.42 10.25 -13.65
N THR A 478 1.53 10.72 -14.51
CA THR A 478 0.16 11.09 -14.14
C THR A 478 -0.71 9.91 -13.70
N GLN A 479 -0.29 8.68 -14.00
CA GLN A 479 -0.96 7.45 -13.57
C GLN A 479 -0.45 6.92 -12.22
N ALA A 480 0.63 7.49 -11.67
CA ALA A 480 1.18 7.12 -10.36
C ALA A 480 0.61 8.01 -9.25
N THR A 481 0.38 7.42 -8.09
CA THR A 481 0.21 8.22 -6.87
C THR A 481 1.50 8.97 -6.55
N GLU A 482 1.39 10.09 -5.85
CA GLU A 482 2.56 10.88 -5.51
C GLU A 482 3.59 10.11 -4.66
N PRO A 483 3.20 9.32 -3.62
CA PRO A 483 4.13 8.46 -2.90
C PRO A 483 4.78 7.36 -3.76
N GLU A 484 4.09 6.84 -4.77
CA GLU A 484 4.67 5.88 -5.71
C GLU A 484 5.70 6.54 -6.62
N ALA A 485 5.39 7.74 -7.13
CA ALA A 485 6.31 8.54 -7.92
C ALA A 485 7.57 8.94 -7.16
N LEU A 486 7.49 9.09 -5.84
CA LEU A 486 8.60 9.43 -4.96
C LEU A 486 9.66 8.31 -4.89
N ILE A 487 9.27 7.04 -5.02
CA ILE A 487 10.19 5.90 -4.87
C ILE A 487 11.46 6.02 -5.74
N PRO A 488 11.38 6.23 -7.07
CA PRO A 488 12.56 6.41 -7.89
C PRO A 488 13.33 7.71 -7.61
N LEU A 489 12.67 8.75 -7.08
CA LEU A 489 13.27 10.06 -6.89
C LEU A 489 14.17 10.12 -5.65
N VAL A 490 13.88 9.35 -4.61
CA VAL A 490 14.68 9.29 -3.38
C VAL A 490 15.94 8.43 -3.49
N LEU A 491 16.29 7.98 -4.69
CA LEU A 491 17.51 7.21 -4.95
C LEU A 491 18.70 8.09 -5.35
N GLY A 492 18.74 9.34 -4.92
CA GLY A 492 19.82 10.29 -5.16
C GLY A 492 19.62 11.19 -6.37
N ALA A 493 18.37 11.52 -6.73
CA ALA A 493 18.07 12.30 -7.93
C ALA A 493 18.63 13.74 -7.86
N GLU A 494 19.41 14.12 -8.86
CA GLU A 494 19.92 15.49 -9.10
C GLU A 494 19.30 16.10 -10.37
N HIS A 495 18.78 15.26 -11.26
CA HIS A 495 18.11 15.66 -12.50
C HIS A 495 16.88 14.79 -12.71
N VAL A 496 15.71 15.43 -12.76
CA VAL A 496 14.41 14.76 -12.86
C VAL A 496 13.66 15.24 -14.10
N THR A 497 13.13 14.28 -14.85
CA THR A 497 12.23 14.53 -15.97
C THR A 497 10.95 13.74 -15.77
N LEU A 498 9.84 14.44 -15.58
CA LEU A 498 8.51 13.88 -15.42
C LEU A 498 7.74 14.04 -16.74
N VAL A 499 7.29 12.93 -17.31
CA VAL A 499 6.58 12.90 -18.60
C VAL A 499 5.18 12.36 -18.38
N GLY A 500 4.17 13.06 -18.89
CA GLY A 500 2.78 12.61 -18.72
C GLY A 500 1.78 13.54 -19.37
N ASP A 501 0.51 13.32 -19.08
CA ASP A 501 -0.58 14.20 -19.51
C ASP A 501 -1.68 14.22 -18.45
N HIS A 502 -1.73 15.28 -17.67
CA HIS A 502 -2.70 15.44 -16.59
C HIS A 502 -4.16 15.61 -17.06
N CYS A 503 -4.38 15.75 -18.39
CA CYS A 503 -5.71 15.74 -18.98
C CYS A 503 -6.22 14.31 -19.27
N GLN A 504 -5.40 13.27 -19.01
CA GLN A 504 -5.77 11.88 -19.12
C GLN A 504 -6.10 11.26 -17.74
N LEU A 505 -6.26 9.93 -17.69
CA LEU A 505 -6.58 9.23 -16.45
C LEU A 505 -5.48 9.43 -15.39
N GLY A 506 -5.90 9.80 -14.19
CA GLY A 506 -5.06 9.89 -13.02
C GLY A 506 -4.82 8.53 -12.34
N PRO A 507 -4.19 8.53 -11.17
CA PRO A 507 -4.01 7.33 -10.36
C PRO A 507 -5.36 6.71 -9.97
N VAL A 508 -5.41 5.39 -10.01
CA VAL A 508 -6.59 4.64 -9.55
C VAL A 508 -6.47 4.39 -8.06
N ILE A 509 -7.41 4.94 -7.29
CA ILE A 509 -7.48 4.81 -5.83
C ILE A 509 -8.79 4.11 -5.48
N MET A 510 -8.69 2.98 -4.78
CA MET A 510 -9.84 2.16 -4.41
C MET A 510 -10.53 2.69 -3.15
N CYS A 511 -9.77 3.18 -2.18
CA CYS A 511 -10.31 3.77 -0.96
C CYS A 511 -10.90 5.14 -1.23
N LYS A 512 -12.24 5.28 -1.15
CA LYS A 512 -12.95 6.54 -1.38
C LYS A 512 -12.48 7.68 -0.44
N LYS A 513 -12.12 7.35 0.80
CA LYS A 513 -11.63 8.33 1.78
C LYS A 513 -10.28 8.89 1.37
N ALA A 514 -9.34 8.02 0.96
CA ALA A 514 -8.03 8.45 0.45
C ALA A 514 -8.16 9.25 -0.86
N ALA A 515 -9.09 8.85 -1.73
CA ALA A 515 -9.40 9.57 -2.96
C ALA A 515 -9.92 10.99 -2.69
N HIS A 516 -10.88 11.15 -1.78
CA HIS A 516 -11.44 12.45 -1.40
C HIS A 516 -10.42 13.37 -0.71
N ALA A 517 -9.47 12.78 0.02
CA ALA A 517 -8.37 13.53 0.64
C ALA A 517 -7.30 13.98 -0.37
N GLY A 518 -7.40 13.59 -1.64
CA GLY A 518 -6.54 14.05 -2.72
C GLY A 518 -5.45 13.08 -3.16
N LEU A 519 -5.45 11.82 -2.71
CA LEU A 519 -4.46 10.82 -3.18
C LEU A 519 -4.59 10.52 -4.69
N THR A 520 -5.74 10.84 -5.31
CA THR A 520 -5.96 10.75 -6.77
C THR A 520 -5.23 11.82 -7.56
N GLN A 521 -4.74 12.89 -6.90
CA GLN A 521 -3.95 13.92 -7.55
C GLN A 521 -2.52 13.42 -7.76
N SER A 522 -2.07 13.40 -9.01
CA SER A 522 -0.68 13.02 -9.31
C SER A 522 0.29 14.14 -8.96
N LEU A 523 1.56 13.79 -8.70
CA LEU A 523 2.64 14.74 -8.52
C LEU A 523 2.70 15.75 -9.68
N PHE A 524 2.55 15.29 -10.92
CA PHE A 524 2.60 16.12 -12.11
C PHE A 524 1.49 17.18 -12.11
N GLU A 525 0.26 16.79 -11.77
CA GLU A 525 -0.88 17.69 -11.68
C GLU A 525 -0.71 18.72 -10.56
N ARG A 526 -0.31 18.28 -9.36
CA ARG A 526 -0.06 19.19 -8.24
C ARG A 526 1.00 20.24 -8.58
N LEU A 527 2.08 19.84 -9.22
CA LEU A 527 3.14 20.75 -9.63
C LEU A 527 2.68 21.79 -10.68
N ILE A 528 1.78 21.41 -11.57
CA ILE A 528 1.16 22.39 -12.50
C ILE A 528 0.29 23.38 -11.74
N LEU A 529 -0.51 22.93 -10.78
CA LEU A 529 -1.39 23.78 -9.97
C LEU A 529 -0.60 24.78 -9.11
N VAL A 530 0.60 24.42 -8.67
CA VAL A 530 1.53 25.34 -7.97
C VAL A 530 2.14 26.39 -8.90
N GLY A 531 1.96 26.27 -10.21
CA GLY A 531 2.48 27.21 -11.21
C GLY A 531 3.63 26.65 -12.06
N GLY A 532 3.89 25.35 -11.97
CA GLY A 532 4.84 24.66 -12.86
C GLY A 532 4.39 24.76 -14.32
N ARG A 533 5.30 25.12 -15.21
CA ARG A 533 5.03 25.25 -16.65
C ARG A 533 5.57 24.02 -17.37
N PRO A 534 4.71 23.13 -17.89
CA PRO A 534 5.18 21.98 -18.64
C PRO A 534 5.62 22.38 -20.05
N ILE A 535 6.63 21.68 -20.55
CA ILE A 535 7.04 21.71 -21.96
C ILE A 535 6.02 20.90 -22.73
N ARG A 536 5.37 21.47 -23.72
CA ARG A 536 4.34 20.82 -24.53
C ARG A 536 4.94 20.19 -25.80
N LEU A 537 4.57 18.92 -26.04
CA LEU A 537 4.94 18.18 -27.25
C LEU A 537 3.93 18.35 -28.36
#